data_5fa348bf06cd35fcfe30341e287f3890
#
_entry.id   5fa348bf06cd35fcfe30341e287f3890
#
_cell.length_a   1.000
_cell.length_b   1.000
_cell.length_c   1.000
_cell.angle_alpha   90.00
_cell.angle_beta   90.00
_cell.angle_gamma   90.00
#
_symmetry.space_group_name_H-M   'P 1'
#
loop_
_entity.id
_entity.type
_entity.pdbx_description
1 polymer ?
#
loop_
_entity_poly.entity_id
_entity_poly.type
_entity_poly.pdbx_seq_one_letter_code
_entity_poly.pdbx_strand_id
1 'polypeptide(L)'
;KITSKFGPRRRRMHNGIDVKVYIGDTIRSAFSGKVRVVKNQGRRVGYGKYVIIRHENGLETVYAHLSKQLVKEDQYVEAGEVIGLGGNTGRSTGSHLHFETRFLGQAINPALLFDFEKQDIVADSYLFMKGKNRYRRNNSSYASANGDVQYYKVRKGDSLSRISQKT
;
A
#
# COMPACT_ATOMS: atom_id res chain seq x y z
N LYS A 1 -2.97 12.14 8.18
CA LYS A 1 -3.59 11.50 9.37
C LYS A 1 -4.24 10.19 8.97
N ILE A 2 -3.91 9.08 9.65
CA ILE A 2 -4.58 7.78 9.50
C ILE A 2 -5.99 7.89 10.09
N THR A 3 -7.00 7.46 9.34
CA THR A 3 -8.41 7.45 9.76
C THR A 3 -8.89 6.04 10.09
N SER A 4 -8.26 5.00 9.53
CA SER A 4 -8.57 3.61 9.83
C SER A 4 -7.33 2.72 9.67
N LYS A 5 -7.12 1.83 10.63
CA LYS A 5 -5.97 0.91 10.67
C LYS A 5 -6.24 -0.39 9.91
N PHE A 6 -5.16 -1.07 9.53
CA PHE A 6 -5.17 -2.46 9.06
C PHE A 6 -5.68 -3.40 10.14
N GLY A 7 -6.45 -4.42 9.75
CA GLY A 7 -6.85 -5.47 10.68
C GLY A 7 -8.33 -5.84 10.60
N PRO A 8 -8.78 -6.70 11.54
CA PRO A 8 -10.15 -7.20 11.55
C PRO A 8 -11.15 -6.09 11.85
N ARG A 9 -12.22 -6.07 11.08
CA ARG A 9 -13.47 -5.34 11.34
C ARG A 9 -14.58 -6.36 11.61
N ARG A 10 -15.71 -5.94 12.16
CA ARG A 10 -16.80 -6.86 12.60
C ARG A 10 -17.09 -8.04 11.68
N ARG A 11 -17.10 -7.85 10.35
CA ARG A 11 -17.47 -8.89 9.37
C ARG A 11 -16.44 -9.11 8.27
N ARG A 12 -15.33 -8.41 8.28
CA ARG A 12 -14.31 -8.47 7.22
C ARG A 12 -12.96 -7.96 7.67
N MET A 13 -11.93 -8.35 6.90
CA MET A 13 -10.59 -7.81 7.05
C MET A 13 -10.46 -6.47 6.33
N HIS A 14 -9.82 -5.50 6.98
CA HIS A 14 -9.30 -4.30 6.35
C HIS A 14 -7.86 -4.54 5.92
N ASN A 15 -7.65 -4.72 4.62
CA ASN A 15 -6.36 -5.16 4.06
C ASN A 15 -5.36 -4.01 3.89
N GLY A 16 -5.67 -2.82 4.33
CA GLY A 16 -4.82 -1.64 4.22
C GLY A 16 -5.02 -0.67 5.37
N ILE A 17 -4.60 0.55 5.14
CA ILE A 17 -4.90 1.68 6.01
C ILE A 17 -5.67 2.73 5.21
N ASP A 18 -6.50 3.49 5.90
CA ASP A 18 -7.19 4.63 5.30
C ASP A 18 -6.51 5.92 5.79
N VAL A 19 -6.08 6.74 4.84
CA VAL A 19 -5.42 8.02 5.08
C VAL A 19 -6.32 9.14 4.63
N LYS A 20 -6.51 10.16 5.47
CA LYS A 20 -7.31 11.34 5.12
C LYS A 20 -6.65 12.07 3.97
N VAL A 21 -7.41 12.24 2.89
CA VAL A 21 -7.09 13.12 1.75
C VAL A 21 -8.36 13.85 1.32
N TYR A 22 -8.20 14.96 0.61
CA TYR A 22 -9.31 15.65 -0.02
C TYR A 22 -9.44 15.24 -1.48
N ILE A 23 -10.61 15.46 -2.06
CA ILE A 23 -10.83 15.22 -3.48
C ILE A 23 -9.93 16.17 -4.26
N GLY A 24 -9.11 15.61 -5.16
CA GLY A 24 -8.15 16.37 -5.95
C GLY A 24 -6.73 16.45 -5.38
N ASP A 25 -6.51 16.06 -4.12
CA ASP A 25 -5.15 15.96 -3.59
C ASP A 25 -4.31 15.01 -4.42
N THR A 26 -3.04 15.35 -4.66
CA THR A 26 -2.13 14.50 -5.42
C THR A 26 -1.78 13.23 -4.64
N ILE A 27 -1.96 12.08 -5.28
CA ILE A 27 -1.54 10.78 -4.77
C ILE A 27 -0.28 10.35 -5.51
N ARG A 28 0.76 10.01 -4.75
CA ARG A 28 2.09 9.69 -5.26
C ARG A 28 2.45 8.23 -5.02
N SER A 29 3.26 7.68 -5.93
CA SER A 29 3.82 6.34 -5.75
C SER A 29 4.75 6.29 -4.53
N ALA A 30 4.60 5.26 -3.70
CA ALA A 30 5.45 5.05 -2.54
C ALA A 30 6.89 4.69 -2.92
N PHE A 31 7.06 3.91 -3.99
CA PHE A 31 8.34 3.44 -4.53
C PHE A 31 8.30 3.45 -6.05
N SER A 32 9.49 3.43 -6.68
CA SER A 32 9.60 3.19 -8.13
C SER A 32 9.10 1.79 -8.48
N GLY A 33 8.44 1.67 -9.63
CA GLY A 33 7.92 0.39 -10.07
C GLY A 33 7.07 0.46 -11.32
N LYS A 34 6.56 -0.70 -11.72
CA LYS A 34 5.71 -0.84 -12.89
C LYS A 34 4.23 -0.86 -12.51
N VAL A 35 3.45 -0.01 -13.14
CA VAL A 35 1.99 0.02 -12.97
C VAL A 35 1.41 -1.28 -13.53
N ARG A 36 0.85 -2.10 -12.66
CA ARG A 36 0.30 -3.42 -13.01
C ARG A 36 -1.19 -3.38 -13.31
N VAL A 37 -1.93 -2.52 -12.62
CA VAL A 37 -3.38 -2.44 -12.75
C VAL A 37 -3.84 -0.99 -12.67
N VAL A 38 -4.68 -0.60 -13.62
CA VAL A 38 -5.43 0.67 -13.60
C VAL A 38 -6.89 0.34 -13.90
N LYS A 39 -7.74 0.29 -12.89
CA LYS A 39 -9.14 -0.14 -13.05
C LYS A 39 -10.12 0.76 -12.32
N ASN A 40 -11.35 0.74 -12.81
CA ASN A 40 -12.52 1.34 -12.18
C ASN A 40 -13.58 0.26 -11.96
N GLN A 41 -13.86 -0.07 -10.71
CA GLN A 41 -14.89 -1.07 -10.34
C GLN A 41 -16.30 -0.50 -10.31
N GLY A 42 -16.45 0.81 -10.59
CA GLY A 42 -17.74 1.49 -10.58
C GLY A 42 -18.11 2.18 -9.27
N ARG A 43 -19.32 2.73 -9.23
CA ARG A 43 -19.82 3.46 -8.06
C ARG A 43 -20.24 2.49 -6.96
N ARG A 44 -19.87 2.81 -5.72
CA ARG A 44 -20.24 2.08 -4.49
C ARG A 44 -19.77 0.62 -4.44
N VAL A 45 -18.85 0.21 -5.31
CA VAL A 45 -18.30 -1.15 -5.35
C VAL A 45 -16.81 -1.15 -5.12
N GLY A 46 -16.34 -1.97 -4.17
CA GLY A 46 -14.94 -2.27 -3.95
C GLY A 46 -14.05 -1.04 -3.81
N TYR A 47 -12.94 -1.05 -4.54
CA TYR A 47 -11.91 0.01 -4.54
C TYR A 47 -12.30 1.25 -5.37
N GLY A 48 -13.38 1.19 -6.16
CA GLY A 48 -13.69 2.25 -7.11
C GLY A 48 -12.60 2.40 -8.17
N LYS A 49 -12.09 3.61 -8.37
CA LYS A 49 -10.90 3.84 -9.21
C LYS A 49 -9.65 3.57 -8.39
N TYR A 50 -8.79 2.65 -8.88
CA TYR A 50 -7.59 2.26 -8.17
C TYR A 50 -6.43 1.97 -9.11
N VAL A 51 -5.23 2.04 -8.54
CA VAL A 51 -3.95 1.71 -9.18
C VAL A 51 -3.22 0.70 -8.31
N ILE A 52 -2.58 -0.29 -8.95
CA ILE A 52 -1.62 -1.19 -8.29
C ILE A 52 -0.27 -1.04 -8.98
N ILE A 53 0.77 -0.83 -8.19
CA ILE A 53 2.14 -0.73 -8.66
C ILE A 53 2.92 -1.90 -8.09
N ARG A 54 3.67 -2.60 -8.96
CA ARG A 54 4.60 -3.66 -8.58
C ARG A 54 6.01 -3.10 -8.57
N HIS A 55 6.69 -3.29 -7.45
CA HIS A 55 8.06 -2.86 -7.22
C HIS A 55 9.04 -4.00 -7.52
N GLU A 56 10.32 -3.68 -7.75
CA GLU A 56 11.35 -4.66 -8.18
C GLU A 56 11.50 -5.86 -7.24
N ASN A 57 11.27 -5.64 -5.95
CA ASN A 57 11.37 -6.66 -4.90
C ASN A 57 10.10 -7.54 -4.79
N GLY A 58 9.11 -7.37 -5.69
CA GLY A 58 7.86 -8.10 -5.69
C GLY A 58 6.78 -7.58 -4.74
N LEU A 59 7.07 -6.52 -3.96
CA LEU A 59 6.04 -5.79 -3.21
C LEU A 59 5.08 -5.12 -4.18
N GLU A 60 3.82 -5.11 -3.84
CA GLU A 60 2.81 -4.32 -4.53
C GLU A 60 2.20 -3.30 -3.58
N THR A 61 1.97 -2.09 -4.09
CA THR A 61 1.22 -1.05 -3.41
C THR A 61 -0.09 -0.79 -4.14
N VAL A 62 -1.17 -0.63 -3.38
CA VAL A 62 -2.52 -0.38 -3.90
C VAL A 62 -2.98 0.99 -3.44
N TYR A 63 -3.48 1.77 -4.37
CA TYR A 63 -4.01 3.12 -4.16
C TYR A 63 -5.45 3.15 -4.64
N ALA A 64 -6.41 3.24 -3.73
CA ALA A 64 -7.82 3.11 -4.05
C ALA A 64 -8.66 4.32 -3.65
N HIS A 65 -9.92 4.34 -4.10
CA HIS A 65 -10.90 5.39 -3.96
C HIS A 65 -10.52 6.71 -4.64
N LEU A 66 -9.67 6.63 -5.70
CA LEU A 66 -9.21 7.77 -6.47
C LEU A 66 -10.37 8.48 -7.19
N SER A 67 -10.28 9.79 -7.36
CA SER A 67 -11.16 10.54 -8.27
C SER A 67 -10.68 10.43 -9.71
N LYS A 68 -9.36 10.40 -9.94
CA LYS A 68 -8.73 10.28 -11.25
C LYS A 68 -7.46 9.45 -11.16
N GLN A 69 -7.24 8.61 -12.16
CA GLN A 69 -6.00 7.87 -12.39
C GLN A 69 -5.21 8.65 -13.46
N LEU A 70 -3.91 8.87 -13.22
CA LEU A 70 -3.04 9.68 -14.09
C LEU A 70 -1.96 8.84 -14.77
N VAL A 71 -1.98 7.52 -14.56
CA VAL A 71 -1.03 6.57 -15.12
C VAL A 71 -1.77 5.49 -15.91
N LYS A 72 -1.04 4.75 -16.74
CA LYS A 72 -1.54 3.63 -17.54
C LYS A 72 -0.90 2.32 -17.10
N GLU A 73 -1.58 1.21 -17.39
CA GLU A 73 -0.99 -0.12 -17.20
C GLU A 73 0.32 -0.23 -18.02
N ASP A 74 1.27 -0.95 -17.47
CA ASP A 74 2.63 -1.15 -17.99
C ASP A 74 3.55 0.08 -17.95
N GLN A 75 3.08 1.25 -17.56
CA GLN A 75 3.92 2.43 -17.33
C GLN A 75 4.87 2.17 -16.16
N TYR A 76 6.14 2.58 -16.29
CA TYR A 76 7.05 2.70 -15.16
C TYR A 76 6.87 4.07 -14.52
N VAL A 77 6.88 4.10 -13.19
CA VAL A 77 6.77 5.31 -12.38
C VAL A 77 7.90 5.36 -11.37
N GLU A 78 8.40 6.57 -11.12
CA GLU A 78 9.37 6.82 -10.07
C GLU A 78 8.70 6.95 -8.70
N ALA A 79 9.47 6.69 -7.64
CA ALA A 79 9.02 6.99 -6.29
C ALA A 79 8.70 8.49 -6.16
N GLY A 80 7.54 8.81 -5.56
CA GLY A 80 7.07 10.18 -5.44
C GLY A 80 6.37 10.74 -6.69
N GLU A 81 6.37 10.03 -7.81
CA GLU A 81 5.64 10.44 -9.01
C GLU A 81 4.13 10.46 -8.76
N VAL A 82 3.44 11.46 -9.32
CA VAL A 82 1.98 11.58 -9.19
C VAL A 82 1.28 10.54 -10.05
N ILE A 83 0.52 9.65 -9.42
CA ILE A 83 -0.16 8.53 -10.07
C ILE A 83 -1.68 8.69 -10.15
N GLY A 84 -2.24 9.62 -9.39
CA GLY A 84 -3.67 9.86 -9.35
C GLY A 84 -4.06 11.01 -8.44
N LEU A 85 -5.36 11.21 -8.32
CA LEU A 85 -5.94 12.23 -7.44
C LEU A 85 -6.84 11.59 -6.40
N GLY A 86 -6.79 12.10 -5.18
CA GLY A 86 -7.64 11.71 -4.07
C GLY A 86 -9.11 11.83 -4.42
N GLY A 87 -9.92 10.96 -3.85
CA GLY A 87 -11.33 10.89 -4.17
C GLY A 87 -12.19 10.19 -3.12
N ASN A 88 -13.38 9.79 -3.56
CA ASN A 88 -14.38 9.08 -2.77
C ASN A 88 -15.14 8.07 -3.65
N THR A 89 -14.44 7.39 -4.58
CA THR A 89 -15.05 6.42 -5.49
C THR A 89 -15.11 5.02 -4.87
N GLY A 90 -15.96 4.15 -5.44
CA GLY A 90 -16.14 2.80 -4.91
C GLY A 90 -16.93 2.77 -3.60
N ARG A 91 -16.66 1.74 -2.78
CA ARG A 91 -17.29 1.61 -1.47
C ARG A 91 -16.60 2.46 -0.43
N SER A 92 -16.89 3.75 -0.43
CA SER A 92 -16.34 4.74 0.47
C SER A 92 -17.44 5.64 1.02
N THR A 93 -17.35 6.01 2.29
CA THR A 93 -18.31 6.88 2.98
C THR A 93 -17.80 8.32 3.14
N GLY A 94 -16.57 8.58 2.73
CA GLY A 94 -15.95 9.90 2.81
C GLY A 94 -14.60 9.91 2.12
N SER A 95 -14.11 11.07 1.72
CA SER A 95 -12.86 11.22 0.99
C SER A 95 -11.67 10.71 1.81
N HIS A 96 -10.99 9.69 1.30
CA HIS A 96 -9.78 9.09 1.86
C HIS A 96 -9.01 8.32 0.78
N LEU A 97 -7.73 8.11 1.00
CA LEU A 97 -6.93 7.14 0.28
C LEU A 97 -6.94 5.82 1.06
N HIS A 98 -7.40 4.76 0.43
CA HIS A 98 -7.17 3.40 0.92
C HIS A 98 -5.86 2.90 0.34
N PHE A 99 -4.87 2.65 1.21
CA PHE A 99 -3.53 2.24 0.84
C PHE A 99 -3.23 0.84 1.37
N GLU A 100 -2.76 -0.05 0.49
CA GLU A 100 -2.34 -1.39 0.87
C GLU A 100 -0.91 -1.67 0.45
N THR A 101 -0.26 -2.53 1.20
CA THR A 101 0.96 -3.23 0.82
C THR A 101 0.68 -4.71 0.70
N ARG A 102 1.15 -5.34 -0.38
CA ARG A 102 0.95 -6.76 -0.65
C ARG A 102 2.24 -7.41 -1.09
N PHE A 103 2.43 -8.65 -0.69
CA PHE A 103 3.49 -9.50 -1.20
C PHE A 103 2.91 -10.88 -1.52
N LEU A 104 3.22 -11.40 -2.72
CA LEU A 104 2.65 -12.66 -3.23
C LEU A 104 1.13 -12.75 -3.07
N GLY A 105 0.42 -11.64 -3.33
CA GLY A 105 -1.03 -11.54 -3.22
C GLY A 105 -1.59 -11.44 -1.79
N GLN A 106 -0.74 -11.47 -0.77
CA GLN A 106 -1.15 -11.33 0.63
C GLN A 106 -0.96 -9.90 1.11
N ALA A 107 -1.99 -9.35 1.76
CA ALA A 107 -1.90 -8.04 2.37
C ALA A 107 -0.99 -8.07 3.61
N ILE A 108 -0.11 -7.08 3.69
CA ILE A 108 0.77 -6.80 4.82
C ILE A 108 0.27 -5.52 5.48
N ASN A 109 0.34 -5.45 6.81
CA ASN A 109 0.01 -4.20 7.50
C ASN A 109 0.98 -3.08 7.09
N PRO A 110 0.52 -2.02 6.40
CA PRO A 110 1.41 -0.96 5.95
C PRO A 110 2.17 -0.26 7.08
N ALA A 111 1.63 -0.22 8.30
CA ALA A 111 2.30 0.38 9.44
C ALA A 111 3.56 -0.38 9.91
N LEU A 112 3.80 -1.60 9.40
CA LEU A 112 5.05 -2.32 9.64
C LEU A 112 6.18 -1.85 8.70
N LEU A 113 5.84 -1.17 7.61
CA LEU A 113 6.78 -0.71 6.60
C LEU A 113 6.94 0.81 6.61
N PHE A 114 5.88 1.55 6.99
CA PHE A 114 5.81 3.00 6.89
C PHE A 114 5.42 3.66 8.21
N ASP A 115 6.12 4.74 8.55
CA ASP A 115 5.67 5.73 9.54
C ASP A 115 4.94 6.85 8.80
N PHE A 116 3.62 6.83 8.88
CA PHE A 116 2.77 7.81 8.18
C PHE A 116 2.77 9.19 8.84
N GLU A 117 3.26 9.34 10.07
CA GLU A 117 3.40 10.63 10.75
C GLU A 117 4.70 11.29 10.33
N LYS A 118 5.78 10.53 10.32
CA LYS A 118 7.11 11.00 9.89
C LYS A 118 7.32 10.96 8.38
N GLN A 119 6.40 10.31 7.65
CA GLN A 119 6.50 10.08 6.21
C GLN A 119 7.80 9.38 5.82
N ASP A 120 8.18 8.38 6.60
CA ASP A 120 9.42 7.63 6.44
C ASP A 120 9.17 6.12 6.51
N ILE A 121 10.19 5.34 6.21
CA ILE A 121 10.19 3.88 6.30
C ILE A 121 10.59 3.47 7.72
N VAL A 122 9.81 2.56 8.31
CA VAL A 122 10.02 2.11 9.70
C VAL A 122 11.11 1.04 9.81
N ALA A 123 11.27 0.21 8.77
CA ALA A 123 12.13 -0.96 8.82
C ALA A 123 12.98 -1.12 7.56
N ASP A 124 14.26 -1.48 7.73
CA ASP A 124 15.17 -1.78 6.62
C ASP A 124 14.86 -3.13 5.95
N SER A 125 14.16 -4.00 6.65
CA SER A 125 13.75 -5.31 6.15
C SER A 125 12.50 -5.82 6.86
N TYR A 126 11.69 -6.57 6.13
CA TYR A 126 10.50 -7.24 6.66
C TYR A 126 10.56 -8.74 6.31
N LEU A 127 10.41 -9.58 7.33
CA LEU A 127 10.33 -11.02 7.15
C LEU A 127 8.89 -11.40 6.80
N PHE A 128 8.66 -11.79 5.55
CA PHE A 128 7.36 -12.28 5.10
C PHE A 128 7.27 -13.79 5.29
N MET A 129 6.28 -14.22 6.06
CA MET A 129 5.94 -15.64 6.21
C MET A 129 4.60 -15.91 5.54
N LYS A 130 4.62 -16.77 4.49
CA LYS A 130 3.40 -17.24 3.83
C LYS A 130 2.77 -18.32 4.72
N GLY A 131 1.64 -18.00 5.37
CA GLY A 131 0.95 -18.94 6.27
C GLY A 131 -0.57 -18.91 6.10
N LYS A 132 -1.23 -20.01 6.51
CA LYS A 132 -2.70 -20.16 6.46
C LYS A 132 -3.45 -19.22 7.42
N ASN A 133 -2.79 -18.71 8.45
CA ASN A 133 -3.41 -17.85 9.48
C ASN A 133 -3.00 -16.40 9.32
N ARG A 134 -3.89 -15.60 8.75
CA ARG A 134 -3.76 -14.14 8.58
C ARG A 134 -3.82 -13.34 9.89
N TYR A 135 -3.96 -14.00 11.04
CA TYR A 135 -4.18 -13.39 12.35
C TYR A 135 -3.21 -13.97 13.37
N ARG A 136 -1.93 -13.62 13.32
CA ARG A 136 -1.13 -13.64 14.54
C ARG A 136 -1.04 -12.20 15.07
N ARG A 137 -1.62 -11.99 16.25
CA ARG A 137 -1.33 -10.84 17.10
C ARG A 137 0.18 -10.72 17.24
N ASN A 138 0.70 -9.51 17.07
CA ASN A 138 2.08 -9.18 17.40
C ASN A 138 2.32 -9.47 18.90
N ASN A 139 2.75 -10.65 19.22
CA ASN A 139 3.55 -10.91 20.40
C ASN A 139 4.87 -11.48 19.89
N SER A 140 5.91 -10.74 20.16
CA SER A 140 7.30 -11.07 19.90
C SER A 140 7.61 -12.49 20.40
N SER A 141 7.74 -13.42 19.48
CA SER A 141 8.53 -14.63 19.67
C SER A 141 8.85 -15.20 18.28
N TYR A 142 10.11 -15.19 17.96
CA TYR A 142 10.69 -15.86 16.81
C TYR A 142 10.42 -17.36 16.94
N ALA A 143 9.43 -17.85 16.22
CA ALA A 143 9.22 -19.29 16.08
C ALA A 143 9.59 -19.65 14.64
N SER A 144 10.71 -20.32 14.49
CA SER A 144 11.12 -21.04 13.30
C SER A 144 10.07 -22.09 12.99
N ALA A 145 9.35 -21.96 11.89
CA ALA A 145 8.56 -23.02 11.30
C ALA A 145 9.00 -23.17 9.85
N ASN A 146 9.33 -24.39 9.45
CA ASN A 146 9.70 -24.78 8.10
C ASN A 146 8.62 -24.39 7.09
N GLY A 147 8.78 -23.23 6.49
CA GLY A 147 8.00 -22.72 5.39
C GLY A 147 8.89 -21.75 4.62
N ASP A 148 8.74 -21.69 3.31
CA ASP A 148 9.53 -20.83 2.45
C ASP A 148 9.51 -19.40 2.98
N VAL A 149 10.61 -18.98 3.58
CA VAL A 149 10.81 -17.65 4.13
C VAL A 149 11.37 -16.77 3.02
N GLN A 150 10.57 -15.86 2.52
CA GLN A 150 11.04 -14.85 1.57
C GLN A 150 11.31 -13.55 2.30
N TYR A 151 12.55 -13.06 2.18
CA TYR A 151 13.00 -11.82 2.78
C TYR A 151 12.67 -10.65 1.84
N TYR A 152 11.96 -9.69 2.37
CA TYR A 152 11.76 -8.41 1.73
C TYR A 152 12.74 -7.40 2.34
N LYS A 153 13.69 -6.90 1.54
CA LYS A 153 14.67 -5.92 2.00
C LYS A 153 14.25 -4.51 1.53
N VAL A 154 13.72 -3.73 2.46
CA VAL A 154 13.58 -2.28 2.28
C VAL A 154 14.91 -1.65 2.68
N ARG A 155 15.48 -0.77 1.85
CA ARG A 155 16.77 -0.12 2.16
C ARG A 155 16.54 1.10 3.03
N LYS A 156 17.37 1.25 4.08
CA LYS A 156 17.40 2.45 4.91
C LYS A 156 17.74 3.67 4.04
N GLY A 157 16.91 4.68 4.07
CA GLY A 157 17.03 5.86 3.22
C GLY A 157 16.10 5.90 2.02
N ASP A 158 15.33 4.83 1.77
CA ASP A 158 14.23 4.84 0.82
C ASP A 158 13.01 5.53 1.47
N SER A 159 13.18 6.78 1.91
CA SER A 159 12.07 7.59 2.41
C SER A 159 11.22 8.07 1.25
N LEU A 160 9.92 8.19 1.47
CA LEU A 160 8.96 8.72 0.49
C LEU A 160 9.35 10.12 -0.04
N SER A 161 10.18 10.87 0.70
CA SER A 161 10.65 12.20 0.35
C SER A 161 12.06 12.23 -0.28
N ARG A 162 12.92 11.21 -0.04
CA ARG A 162 14.32 11.21 -0.51
C ARG A 162 14.54 10.52 -1.84
N ILE A 163 13.60 9.67 -2.28
CA ILE A 163 13.71 8.97 -3.57
C ILE A 163 13.54 9.96 -4.74
N SER A 164 12.95 11.13 -4.51
CA SER A 164 12.84 12.20 -5.50
C SER A 164 14.13 13.02 -5.72
N GLN A 165 15.23 12.73 -5.02
CA GLN A 165 16.46 13.53 -5.08
C GLN A 165 17.70 12.77 -5.58
N LYS A 166 17.56 11.52 -6.02
CA LYS A 166 18.67 10.76 -6.62
C LYS A 166 18.36 10.41 -8.08
N THR A 167 18.36 11.39 -8.90
CA THR A 167 18.69 11.34 -10.34
C THR A 167 19.71 12.39 -10.65
#